data_4db52677034558f0b32504b582a3651c
#
_entry.id   4db52677034558f0b32504b582a3651c
#
_cell.length_a   1.000
_cell.length_b   1.000
_cell.length_c   1.000
_cell.angle_alpha   90.00
_cell.angle_beta   90.00
_cell.angle_gamma   90.00
#
_symmetry.space_group_name_H-M   'P 1'
#
loop_
_entity.id
_entity.type
_entity.pdbx_description
1 polymer ?
#
loop_
_entity_poly.entity_id
_entity_poly.type
_entity_poly.pdbx_seq_one_letter_code
_entity_poly.pdbx_strand_id
1 'polypeptide(L)'
;IKNVPLYKNVYDIIQTALLGYYNTKYIGFGPYYKLMSFNKLEGCRFQLGVKTTSDFSKHVRLTGYGAYSTKDGEFKGGGTVEYIFNNQPTSKFTISGRHDVLQLGASENAFTTGNILSSIFSRGNNDKLTLINSFDVRYEKEWRQGFSNSFTLEYRQMFPTKYVDFVRPNGEIVDQIHTTQFRLGTRLSRNEIVVRQTFDKVSMGSDFPIVGIDLVAGLKDILNGDYEYYRLELSVK
;
A
#
# COMPACT_ATOMS: atom_id res chain seq x y z
N ILE A 1 18.02 -20.43 -20.85
CA ILE A 1 18.46 -20.28 -19.45
C ILE A 1 17.31 -20.58 -18.46
N LYS A 2 16.04 -20.29 -18.78
CA LYS A 2 14.88 -20.54 -17.89
C LYS A 2 14.53 -22.02 -17.63
N ASN A 3 15.13 -22.95 -18.33
CA ASN A 3 14.81 -24.38 -18.25
C ASN A 3 15.77 -25.21 -17.39
N VAL A 4 16.69 -24.58 -16.66
CA VAL A 4 17.55 -25.27 -15.70
C VAL A 4 16.85 -25.32 -14.35
N PRO A 5 16.50 -26.50 -13.80
CA PRO A 5 15.73 -26.64 -12.58
C PRO A 5 16.34 -25.88 -11.39
N LEU A 6 17.66 -25.91 -11.29
CA LEU A 6 18.41 -25.23 -10.22
C LEU A 6 18.26 -23.71 -10.29
N TYR A 7 18.30 -23.12 -11.49
CA TYR A 7 18.12 -21.68 -11.70
C TYR A 7 16.71 -21.23 -11.33
N LYS A 8 15.69 -22.02 -11.69
CA LYS A 8 14.30 -21.74 -11.33
C LYS A 8 14.12 -21.74 -9.81
N ASN A 9 14.63 -22.74 -9.11
CA ASN A 9 14.51 -22.84 -7.66
C ASN A 9 15.21 -21.67 -6.94
N VAL A 10 16.43 -21.32 -7.36
CA VAL A 10 17.17 -20.17 -6.80
C VAL A 10 16.44 -18.86 -7.07
N TYR A 11 15.91 -18.68 -8.27
CA TYR A 11 15.13 -17.51 -8.64
C TYR A 11 13.84 -17.38 -7.80
N ASP A 12 13.11 -18.50 -7.63
CA ASP A 12 11.88 -18.54 -6.83
C ASP A 12 12.14 -18.26 -5.34
N ILE A 13 13.25 -18.77 -4.80
CA ILE A 13 13.69 -18.48 -3.42
C ILE A 13 14.03 -16.99 -3.26
N ILE A 14 14.81 -16.43 -4.16
CA ILE A 14 15.16 -15.01 -4.12
C ILE A 14 13.90 -14.14 -4.26
N GLN A 15 12.99 -14.46 -5.17
CA GLN A 15 11.72 -13.75 -5.31
C GLN A 15 10.84 -13.85 -4.05
N THR A 16 10.74 -15.04 -3.48
CA THR A 16 9.99 -15.25 -2.24
C THR A 16 10.59 -14.42 -1.11
N ALA A 17 11.91 -14.40 -0.98
CA ALA A 17 12.61 -13.59 0.02
C ALA A 17 12.41 -12.08 -0.17
N LEU A 18 12.47 -11.60 -1.44
CA LEU A 18 12.34 -10.16 -1.75
C LEU A 18 10.89 -9.66 -1.73
N LEU A 19 9.94 -10.44 -2.23
CA LEU A 19 8.54 -10.03 -2.36
C LEU A 19 7.65 -10.57 -1.24
N GLY A 20 8.14 -11.52 -0.45
CA GLY A 20 7.40 -12.11 0.66
C GLY A 20 6.34 -13.12 0.24
N TYR A 21 6.23 -13.51 -1.04
CA TYR A 21 5.20 -14.41 -1.53
C TYR A 21 5.77 -15.73 -2.03
N TYR A 22 5.17 -16.82 -1.56
CA TYR A 22 5.35 -18.14 -2.16
C TYR A 22 4.40 -18.29 -3.35
N ASN A 23 4.94 -18.33 -4.56
CA ASN A 23 4.16 -18.37 -5.79
C ASN A 23 3.99 -19.81 -6.29
N THR A 24 2.74 -20.23 -6.45
CA THR A 24 2.36 -21.36 -7.29
C THR A 24 2.18 -20.89 -8.74
N LYS A 25 1.68 -21.74 -9.64
CA LYS A 25 1.47 -21.36 -11.04
C LYS A 25 0.54 -20.16 -11.20
N TYR A 26 -0.62 -20.17 -10.52
CA TYR A 26 -1.66 -19.13 -10.69
C TYR A 26 -1.86 -18.23 -9.48
N ILE A 27 -1.44 -18.68 -8.29
CA ILE A 27 -1.70 -18.01 -7.01
C ILE A 27 -0.39 -17.92 -6.22
N GLY A 28 -0.13 -16.78 -5.63
CA GLY A 28 0.91 -16.56 -4.63
C GLY A 28 0.29 -16.36 -3.25
N PHE A 29 0.87 -17.01 -2.24
CA PHE A 29 0.50 -16.90 -0.83
C PHE A 29 1.48 -16.01 -0.08
N GLY A 30 0.99 -15.09 0.74
CA GLY A 30 1.82 -14.17 1.49
C GLY A 30 1.17 -12.80 1.69
N PRO A 31 1.94 -11.80 2.09
CA PRO A 31 3.37 -11.88 2.35
C PRO A 31 3.67 -12.56 3.71
N TYR A 32 4.67 -13.44 3.74
CA TYR A 32 4.99 -14.25 4.92
C TYR A 32 5.35 -13.41 6.16
N TYR A 33 5.95 -12.23 5.98
CA TYR A 33 6.31 -11.34 7.09
C TYR A 33 5.12 -10.65 7.75
N LYS A 34 3.92 -10.78 7.17
CA LYS A 34 2.64 -10.30 7.75
C LYS A 34 1.79 -11.41 8.34
N LEU A 35 2.23 -12.69 8.25
CA LEU A 35 1.47 -13.82 8.79
C LEU A 35 1.16 -13.63 10.27
N MET A 36 2.09 -13.04 11.02
CA MET A 36 1.92 -12.73 12.42
C MET A 36 2.52 -11.38 12.75
N SER A 37 1.76 -10.54 13.42
CA SER A 37 2.21 -9.25 13.93
C SER A 37 1.60 -8.96 15.30
N PHE A 38 2.19 -8.00 16.02
CA PHE A 38 1.73 -7.63 17.35
C PHE A 38 1.66 -6.11 17.50
N ASN A 39 0.55 -5.62 18.02
CA ASN A 39 0.39 -4.22 18.42
C ASN A 39 -0.55 -4.09 19.63
N LYS A 40 -0.56 -2.90 20.23
CA LYS A 40 -1.31 -2.64 21.48
C LYS A 40 -2.83 -2.74 21.30
N LEU A 41 -3.35 -2.39 20.13
CA LEU A 41 -4.79 -2.41 19.84
C LEU A 41 -5.29 -3.83 19.59
N GLU A 42 -4.64 -4.54 18.71
CA GLU A 42 -5.05 -5.83 18.18
C GLU A 42 -4.55 -7.03 19.01
N GLY A 43 -3.49 -6.83 19.81
CA GLY A 43 -2.75 -7.92 20.44
C GLY A 43 -1.96 -8.69 19.40
N CYS A 44 -2.15 -9.99 19.33
CA CYS A 44 -1.59 -10.84 18.29
C CYS A 44 -2.55 -10.83 17.08
N ARG A 45 -2.03 -10.47 15.90
CA ARG A 45 -2.75 -10.46 14.64
C ARG A 45 -2.20 -11.55 13.73
N PHE A 46 -3.08 -12.39 13.23
CA PHE A 46 -2.81 -13.39 12.21
C PHE A 46 -3.40 -12.94 10.88
N GLN A 47 -2.59 -12.91 9.83
CA GLN A 47 -3.01 -12.46 8.50
C GLN A 47 -2.62 -13.48 7.44
N LEU A 48 -3.55 -13.81 6.56
CA LEU A 48 -3.29 -14.60 5.36
C LEU A 48 -3.64 -13.77 4.12
N GLY A 49 -2.70 -13.65 3.21
CA GLY A 49 -2.89 -12.95 1.96
C GLY A 49 -2.66 -13.86 0.76
N VAL A 50 -3.33 -13.52 -0.33
CA VAL A 50 -3.23 -14.19 -1.62
C VAL A 50 -3.15 -13.18 -2.74
N LYS A 51 -2.45 -13.52 -3.83
CA LYS A 51 -2.45 -12.74 -5.06
C LYS A 51 -2.43 -13.65 -6.28
N THR A 52 -2.96 -13.19 -7.40
CA THR A 52 -2.80 -13.90 -8.67
C THR A 52 -1.41 -13.61 -9.26
N THR A 53 -0.87 -14.59 -9.98
CA THR A 53 0.44 -14.49 -10.65
C THR A 53 0.29 -14.01 -12.10
N SER A 54 1.43 -13.74 -12.75
CA SER A 54 1.45 -13.41 -14.19
C SER A 54 1.07 -14.57 -15.10
N ASP A 55 1.01 -15.80 -14.58
CA ASP A 55 0.52 -16.97 -15.33
C ASP A 55 -1.01 -17.06 -15.32
N PHE A 56 -1.66 -16.43 -14.34
CA PHE A 56 -3.11 -16.25 -14.33
C PHE A 56 -3.54 -15.22 -15.37
N SER A 57 -2.91 -14.04 -15.36
CA SER A 57 -3.16 -12.98 -16.34
C SER A 57 -1.92 -12.09 -16.48
N LYS A 58 -1.70 -11.55 -17.68
CA LYS A 58 -0.64 -10.56 -17.95
C LYS A 58 -1.09 -9.12 -17.68
N HIS A 59 -2.40 -8.90 -17.60
CA HIS A 59 -2.99 -7.57 -17.48
C HIS A 59 -3.70 -7.36 -16.15
N VAL A 60 -4.24 -8.40 -15.52
CA VAL A 60 -5.01 -8.29 -14.29
C VAL A 60 -4.30 -9.00 -13.15
N ARG A 61 -4.10 -8.30 -12.03
CA ARG A 61 -3.71 -8.89 -10.76
C ARG A 61 -4.79 -8.64 -9.72
N LEU A 62 -5.22 -9.70 -9.07
CA LEU A 62 -6.10 -9.69 -7.91
C LEU A 62 -5.26 -9.97 -6.67
N THR A 63 -5.41 -9.15 -5.65
CA THR A 63 -4.76 -9.36 -4.35
C THR A 63 -5.81 -9.26 -3.28
N GLY A 64 -5.75 -10.12 -2.28
CA GLY A 64 -6.66 -10.07 -1.14
C GLY A 64 -5.98 -10.59 0.11
N TYR A 65 -6.46 -10.16 1.26
CA TYR A 65 -6.04 -10.70 2.55
C TYR A 65 -7.18 -10.68 3.55
N GLY A 66 -7.13 -11.63 4.49
CA GLY A 66 -7.94 -11.64 5.69
C GLY A 66 -7.04 -11.70 6.92
N ALA A 67 -7.44 -11.05 7.99
CA ALA A 67 -6.73 -11.04 9.26
C ALA A 67 -7.70 -11.18 10.42
N TYR A 68 -7.24 -11.83 11.51
CA TYR A 68 -7.94 -11.94 12.77
C TYR A 68 -7.02 -11.49 13.91
N SER A 69 -7.57 -10.74 14.85
CA SER A 69 -6.84 -10.17 15.97
C SER A 69 -7.39 -10.67 17.30
N THR A 70 -6.49 -11.05 18.21
CA THR A 70 -6.88 -11.76 19.46
C THR A 70 -7.45 -10.86 20.54
N LYS A 71 -7.11 -9.55 20.54
CA LYS A 71 -7.47 -8.64 21.62
C LYS A 71 -8.77 -7.87 21.36
N ASP A 72 -9.00 -7.45 20.12
CA ASP A 72 -10.25 -6.83 19.70
C ASP A 72 -11.28 -7.86 19.20
N GLY A 73 -10.84 -9.06 18.84
CA GLY A 73 -11.71 -10.14 18.37
C GLY A 73 -12.31 -9.91 16.99
N GLU A 74 -11.77 -8.93 16.22
CA GLU A 74 -12.33 -8.51 14.96
C GLU A 74 -11.64 -9.14 13.76
N PHE A 75 -12.44 -9.39 12.72
CA PHE A 75 -11.96 -9.76 11.41
C PHE A 75 -11.71 -8.49 10.58
N LYS A 76 -10.55 -8.46 9.96
CA LYS A 76 -10.11 -7.38 9.07
C LYS A 76 -9.73 -7.97 7.72
N GLY A 77 -9.75 -7.14 6.69
CA GLY A 77 -9.38 -7.61 5.37
C GLY A 77 -9.35 -6.51 4.34
N GLY A 78 -8.85 -6.87 3.17
CA GLY A 78 -8.81 -5.95 2.05
C GLY A 78 -8.55 -6.67 0.75
N GLY A 79 -8.85 -5.97 -0.33
CA GLY A 79 -8.66 -6.45 -1.68
C GLY A 79 -8.20 -5.36 -2.62
N THR A 80 -7.45 -5.75 -3.64
CA THR A 80 -6.94 -4.85 -4.68
C THR A 80 -7.10 -5.52 -6.03
N VAL A 81 -7.59 -4.76 -6.99
CA VAL A 81 -7.62 -5.11 -8.41
C VAL A 81 -6.70 -4.16 -9.15
N GLU A 82 -5.71 -4.69 -9.83
CA GLU A 82 -4.80 -3.93 -10.67
C GLU A 82 -4.97 -4.34 -12.12
N TYR A 83 -5.10 -3.34 -13.00
CA TYR A 83 -5.11 -3.53 -14.44
C TYR A 83 -3.92 -2.80 -15.07
N ILE A 84 -3.07 -3.54 -15.77
CA ILE A 84 -1.90 -2.99 -16.47
C ILE A 84 -2.25 -2.83 -17.95
N PHE A 85 -2.29 -1.58 -18.41
CA PHE A 85 -2.44 -1.24 -19.84
C PHE A 85 -1.12 -1.47 -20.59
N ASN A 86 -0.02 -1.03 -19.97
CA ASN A 86 1.32 -1.17 -20.51
C ASN A 86 2.33 -1.28 -19.38
N ASN A 87 3.32 -2.14 -19.56
CA ASN A 87 4.37 -2.38 -18.57
C ASN A 87 5.62 -1.49 -18.80
N GLN A 88 5.86 -1.05 -20.05
CA GLN A 88 7.00 -0.22 -20.37
C GLN A 88 6.68 0.72 -21.55
N PRO A 89 6.49 2.05 -21.31
CA PRO A 89 6.39 2.70 -19.99
C PRO A 89 5.16 2.23 -19.20
N THR A 90 5.25 2.22 -17.87
CA THR A 90 4.17 1.72 -17.01
C THR A 90 2.91 2.57 -17.14
N SER A 91 1.77 1.93 -17.36
CA SER A 91 0.45 2.52 -17.26
C SER A 91 -0.47 1.54 -16.56
N LYS A 92 -0.95 1.91 -15.38
CA LYS A 92 -1.66 1.00 -14.48
C LYS A 92 -2.82 1.68 -13.79
N PHE A 93 -3.93 0.96 -13.69
CA PHE A 93 -5.11 1.34 -12.93
C PHE A 93 -5.27 0.39 -11.75
N THR A 94 -5.58 0.93 -10.58
CA THR A 94 -5.71 0.16 -9.34
C THR A 94 -6.97 0.59 -8.61
N ILE A 95 -7.74 -0.38 -8.14
CA ILE A 95 -8.86 -0.19 -7.22
C ILE A 95 -8.56 -0.99 -5.97
N SER A 96 -8.66 -0.37 -4.80
CA SER A 96 -8.43 -1.05 -3.52
C SER A 96 -9.54 -0.72 -2.53
N GLY A 97 -9.84 -1.68 -1.67
CA GLY A 97 -10.73 -1.49 -0.53
C GLY A 97 -10.23 -2.28 0.65
N ARG A 98 -10.30 -1.69 1.86
CA ARG A 98 -9.89 -2.39 3.08
C ARG A 98 -10.70 -1.93 4.29
N HIS A 99 -10.91 -2.87 5.18
CA HIS A 99 -11.32 -2.68 6.57
C HIS A 99 -10.15 -3.12 7.44
N ASP A 100 -9.43 -2.19 8.04
CA ASP A 100 -8.17 -2.48 8.73
C ASP A 100 -7.80 -1.39 9.73
N VAL A 101 -6.73 -1.61 10.47
CA VAL A 101 -6.15 -0.62 11.39
C VAL A 101 -5.15 0.26 10.64
N LEU A 102 -5.19 1.56 10.93
CA LEU A 102 -4.28 2.56 10.42
C LEU A 102 -3.58 3.28 11.57
N GLN A 103 -2.29 3.52 11.44
CA GLN A 103 -1.54 4.39 12.34
C GLN A 103 -1.66 5.84 11.87
N LEU A 104 -2.28 6.70 12.69
CA LEU A 104 -2.41 8.12 12.37
C LEU A 104 -1.05 8.81 12.42
N GLY A 105 -0.81 9.70 11.46
CA GLY A 105 0.45 10.46 11.35
C GLY A 105 1.61 9.69 10.70
N ALA A 106 1.43 8.42 10.33
CA ALA A 106 2.39 7.74 9.48
C ALA A 106 2.32 8.30 8.06
N SER A 107 3.48 8.70 7.51
CA SER A 107 3.53 9.16 6.12
C SER A 107 3.33 7.99 5.16
N GLU A 108 2.33 8.09 4.29
CA GLU A 108 2.07 7.12 3.22
C GLU A 108 2.82 7.51 1.94
N ASN A 109 4.13 7.75 2.05
CA ASN A 109 4.97 8.20 0.94
C ASN A 109 5.05 7.15 -0.18
N ALA A 110 5.28 7.62 -1.40
CA ALA A 110 5.50 6.81 -2.61
C ALA A 110 6.63 5.76 -2.47
N PHE A 111 7.48 5.88 -1.46
CA PHE A 111 8.57 4.95 -1.16
C PHE A 111 8.18 3.83 -0.19
N THR A 112 7.03 3.91 0.48
CA THR A 112 6.62 2.94 1.51
C THR A 112 6.13 1.62 0.92
N THR A 113 5.77 1.60 -0.35
CA THR A 113 5.13 0.46 -1.02
C THR A 113 6.09 -0.72 -1.30
N GLY A 114 7.37 -0.62 -0.99
CA GLY A 114 8.36 -1.65 -1.32
C GLY A 114 9.29 -2.09 -0.20
N ASN A 115 9.19 -1.53 0.99
CA ASN A 115 10.14 -1.85 2.06
C ASN A 115 9.60 -2.93 3.00
N ILE A 116 9.92 -4.20 2.71
CA ILE A 116 9.70 -5.36 3.58
C ILE A 116 10.23 -5.08 4.99
N LEU A 117 11.41 -4.47 5.09
CA LEU A 117 12.06 -4.15 6.36
C LEU A 117 11.30 -3.10 7.18
N SER A 118 10.67 -2.10 6.56
CA SER A 118 9.88 -1.11 7.29
C SER A 118 8.64 -1.72 7.94
N SER A 119 8.04 -2.72 7.31
CA SER A 119 6.87 -3.44 7.87
C SER A 119 7.23 -4.32 9.06
N ILE A 120 8.44 -4.88 9.09
CA ILE A 120 8.94 -5.71 10.19
C ILE A 120 9.41 -4.84 11.36
N PHE A 121 10.03 -3.68 11.07
CA PHE A 121 10.64 -2.78 12.04
C PHE A 121 9.84 -1.53 12.36
N SER A 122 8.57 -1.42 11.94
CA SER A 122 7.65 -0.36 12.38
C SER A 122 7.35 -0.48 13.90
N ARG A 123 8.40 -0.42 14.72
CA ARG A 123 8.36 -0.34 16.18
C ARG A 123 8.23 1.11 16.65
N GLY A 124 7.49 1.95 15.91
CA GLY A 124 7.09 3.25 16.43
C GLY A 124 6.10 3.09 17.58
N ASN A 125 5.95 4.10 18.42
CA ASN A 125 4.90 4.16 19.43
C ASN A 125 3.54 3.99 18.75
N ASN A 126 2.97 2.78 18.80
CA ASN A 126 1.70 2.40 18.19
C ASN A 126 0.48 2.92 18.98
N ASP A 127 0.61 4.13 19.58
CA ASP A 127 -0.42 4.67 20.46
C ASP A 127 -1.54 5.40 19.68
N LYS A 128 -1.38 5.63 18.36
CA LYS A 128 -2.34 6.33 17.52
C LYS A 128 -2.92 5.41 16.44
N LEU A 129 -3.41 4.25 16.87
CA LEU A 129 -4.05 3.29 15.98
C LEU A 129 -5.56 3.54 15.93
N THR A 130 -6.11 3.66 14.74
CA THR A 130 -7.53 3.80 14.46
C THR A 130 -8.01 2.71 13.52
N LEU A 131 -9.27 2.32 13.61
CA LEU A 131 -9.92 1.42 12.66
C LEU A 131 -10.41 2.25 11.47
N ILE A 132 -10.23 1.73 10.26
CA ILE A 132 -10.65 2.42 9.03
C ILE A 132 -11.41 1.51 8.08
N ASN A 133 -12.37 2.10 7.38
CA ASN A 133 -12.83 1.63 6.08
C ASN A 133 -12.24 2.56 5.02
N SER A 134 -11.52 2.03 4.05
CA SER A 134 -11.01 2.85 2.95
C SER A 134 -11.31 2.23 1.60
N PHE A 135 -11.52 3.11 0.64
CA PHE A 135 -11.66 2.78 -0.75
C PHE A 135 -10.84 3.76 -1.58
N ASP A 136 -9.99 3.27 -2.47
CA ASP A 136 -9.18 4.12 -3.33
C ASP A 136 -9.18 3.63 -4.78
N VAL A 137 -9.08 4.62 -5.66
CA VAL A 137 -8.91 4.44 -7.09
C VAL A 137 -7.66 5.20 -7.50
N ARG A 138 -6.72 4.50 -8.12
CA ARG A 138 -5.43 5.07 -8.52
C ARG A 138 -5.13 4.78 -9.98
N TYR A 139 -4.69 5.82 -10.69
CA TYR A 139 -4.09 5.70 -12.01
C TYR A 139 -2.63 6.14 -11.95
N GLU A 140 -1.73 5.30 -12.44
CA GLU A 140 -0.29 5.56 -12.52
C GLU A 140 0.18 5.54 -13.96
N LYS A 141 0.93 6.57 -14.36
CA LYS A 141 1.49 6.72 -15.69
C LYS A 141 2.97 7.08 -15.62
N GLU A 142 3.80 6.25 -16.20
CA GLU A 142 5.20 6.58 -16.52
C GLU A 142 5.22 7.22 -17.91
N TRP A 143 5.64 8.47 -18.00
CA TRP A 143 5.71 9.21 -19.26
C TRP A 143 6.99 8.90 -20.01
N ARG A 144 8.07 8.78 -19.24
CA ARG A 144 9.40 8.37 -19.70
C ARG A 144 10.12 7.69 -18.54
N GLN A 145 11.19 7.00 -18.85
CA GLN A 145 12.02 6.39 -17.80
C GLN A 145 12.46 7.45 -16.78
N GLY A 146 12.13 7.21 -15.52
CA GLY A 146 12.45 8.10 -14.41
C GLY A 146 11.47 9.26 -14.19
N PHE A 147 10.39 9.40 -14.97
CA PHE A 147 9.32 10.37 -14.71
C PHE A 147 7.96 9.72 -14.74
N SER A 148 7.26 9.72 -13.62
CA SER A 148 5.91 9.18 -13.50
C SER A 148 5.02 10.06 -12.64
N ASN A 149 3.72 10.02 -12.95
CA ASN A 149 2.67 10.61 -12.12
C ASN A 149 1.70 9.53 -11.66
N SER A 150 1.12 9.75 -10.49
CA SER A 150 0.00 8.96 -9.96
C SER A 150 -1.12 9.89 -9.53
N PHE A 151 -2.34 9.54 -9.91
CA PHE A 151 -3.57 10.21 -9.55
C PHE A 151 -4.37 9.26 -8.66
N THR A 152 -4.67 9.66 -7.44
CA THR A 152 -5.41 8.82 -6.50
C THR A 152 -6.59 9.59 -5.94
N LEU A 153 -7.76 9.01 -6.01
CA LEU A 153 -8.95 9.43 -5.26
C LEU A 153 -9.15 8.42 -4.15
N GLU A 154 -9.15 8.89 -2.91
CA GLU A 154 -9.32 8.05 -1.74
C GLU A 154 -10.48 8.55 -0.89
N TYR A 155 -11.35 7.63 -0.49
CA TYR A 155 -12.33 7.82 0.55
C TYR A 155 -11.92 7.01 1.77
N ARG A 156 -12.00 7.61 2.96
CA ARG A 156 -11.66 6.96 4.21
C ARG A 156 -12.64 7.35 5.30
N GLN A 157 -13.20 6.35 5.94
CA GLN A 157 -13.98 6.45 7.17
C GLN A 157 -13.12 5.96 8.32
N MET A 158 -12.92 6.78 9.33
CA MET A 158 -12.09 6.48 10.50
C MET A 158 -12.97 6.39 11.74
N PHE A 159 -12.69 5.43 12.61
CA PHE A 159 -13.42 5.18 13.84
C PHE A 159 -12.52 5.42 15.04
N PRO A 160 -13.02 6.04 16.13
CA PRO A 160 -12.26 6.18 17.36
C PRO A 160 -11.93 4.80 17.93
N THR A 161 -10.87 4.74 18.71
CA THR A 161 -10.48 3.54 19.44
C THR A 161 -10.21 3.94 20.89
N LYS A 162 -10.05 2.97 21.79
CA LYS A 162 -9.68 3.26 23.17
C LYS A 162 -8.38 4.03 23.37
N TYR A 163 -7.61 4.23 22.29
CA TYR A 163 -6.35 4.98 22.30
C TYR A 163 -6.43 6.31 21.56
N VAL A 164 -7.50 6.53 20.79
CA VAL A 164 -7.68 7.72 19.97
C VAL A 164 -9.15 8.10 19.95
N ASP A 165 -9.48 9.18 20.65
CA ASP A 165 -10.78 9.82 20.56
C ASP A 165 -10.77 10.90 19.47
N PHE A 166 -11.89 11.08 18.80
CA PHE A 166 -12.06 12.16 17.84
C PHE A 166 -12.83 13.30 18.47
N VAL A 167 -12.15 14.43 18.71
CA VAL A 167 -12.73 15.62 19.32
C VAL A 167 -12.63 16.76 18.31
N ARG A 168 -13.76 17.37 17.97
CA ARG A 168 -13.81 18.58 17.14
C ARG A 168 -13.27 19.79 17.91
N PRO A 169 -12.86 20.87 17.22
CA PRO A 169 -12.38 22.10 17.87
C PRO A 169 -13.39 22.74 18.84
N ASN A 170 -14.66 22.47 18.67
CA ASN A 170 -15.74 22.91 19.57
C ASN A 170 -15.90 22.03 20.84
N GLY A 171 -15.07 20.99 21.01
CA GLY A 171 -15.13 20.04 22.11
C GLY A 171 -16.11 18.88 21.92
N GLU A 172 -16.79 18.79 20.80
CA GLU A 172 -17.71 17.70 20.48
C GLU A 172 -16.95 16.41 20.16
N ILE A 173 -17.31 15.31 20.84
CA ILE A 173 -16.80 13.98 20.52
C ILE A 173 -17.61 13.41 19.36
N VAL A 174 -16.92 12.90 18.34
CA VAL A 174 -17.54 12.31 17.15
C VAL A 174 -17.18 10.83 17.03
N ASP A 175 -18.17 10.02 16.64
CA ASP A 175 -18.03 8.57 16.51
C ASP A 175 -17.33 8.13 15.24
N GLN A 176 -17.16 9.03 14.28
CA GLN A 176 -16.47 8.75 13.03
C GLN A 176 -16.04 10.04 12.32
N ILE A 177 -14.98 9.94 11.53
CA ILE A 177 -14.49 11.00 10.65
C ILE A 177 -14.43 10.47 9.24
N HIS A 178 -14.97 11.21 8.30
CA HIS A 178 -14.88 10.93 6.87
C HIS A 178 -13.87 11.85 6.21
N THR A 179 -13.01 11.29 5.38
CA THR A 179 -12.09 12.08 4.55
C THR A 179 -12.18 11.60 3.11
N THR A 180 -12.35 12.55 2.21
CA THR A 180 -12.19 12.33 0.78
C THR A 180 -11.02 13.16 0.33
N GLN A 181 -10.03 12.55 -0.30
CA GLN A 181 -8.84 13.25 -0.74
C GLN A 181 -8.45 12.88 -2.18
N PHE A 182 -8.00 13.87 -2.90
CA PHE A 182 -7.33 13.70 -4.17
C PHE A 182 -5.83 13.88 -3.97
N ARG A 183 -5.03 12.94 -4.49
CA ARG A 183 -3.57 12.99 -4.42
C ARG A 183 -2.99 12.95 -5.82
N LEU A 184 -2.11 13.91 -6.12
CA LEU A 184 -1.25 13.93 -7.29
C LEU A 184 0.18 13.63 -6.83
N GLY A 185 0.67 12.45 -7.13
CA GLY A 185 2.05 12.06 -6.88
C GLY A 185 2.90 12.23 -8.13
N THR A 186 4.07 12.80 -7.97
CA THR A 186 5.09 12.93 -9.01
C THR A 186 6.38 12.29 -8.53
N ARG A 187 6.96 11.41 -9.33
CA ARG A 187 8.23 10.75 -9.02
C ARG A 187 9.24 11.04 -10.12
N LEU A 188 10.41 11.53 -9.70
CA LEU A 188 11.54 11.82 -10.57
C LEU A 188 12.74 10.96 -10.15
N SER A 189 13.34 10.28 -11.09
CA SER A 189 14.59 9.52 -10.89
C SER A 189 15.48 9.66 -12.12
N ARG A 190 16.80 9.63 -11.90
CA ARG A 190 17.79 9.66 -12.97
C ARG A 190 18.74 8.48 -12.79
N ASN A 191 19.05 7.77 -13.88
CA ASN A 191 19.94 6.60 -13.90
C ASN A 191 19.57 5.53 -12.86
N GLU A 192 18.28 5.38 -12.58
CA GLU A 192 17.79 4.38 -11.65
C GLU A 192 17.88 2.98 -12.27
N ILE A 193 18.50 2.07 -11.56
CA ILE A 193 18.51 0.65 -11.92
C ILE A 193 17.20 0.03 -11.43
N VAL A 194 16.41 -0.49 -12.36
CA VAL A 194 15.08 -1.03 -12.08
C VAL A 194 14.97 -2.45 -12.60
N VAL A 195 14.57 -3.36 -11.70
CA VAL A 195 14.12 -4.71 -12.09
C VAL A 195 12.60 -4.65 -12.30
N ARG A 196 12.17 -4.92 -13.52
CA ARG A 196 10.75 -4.95 -13.90
C ARG A 196 10.25 -6.38 -13.99
N GLN A 197 9.13 -6.63 -13.38
CA GLN A 197 8.31 -7.83 -13.55
C GLN A 197 6.99 -7.43 -14.21
N THR A 198 6.08 -8.37 -14.44
CA THR A 198 4.80 -8.07 -15.08
C THR A 198 4.01 -7.01 -14.30
N PHE A 199 3.97 -7.10 -12.98
CA PHE A 199 3.18 -6.20 -12.13
C PHE A 199 4.02 -5.34 -11.20
N ASP A 200 5.26 -5.73 -10.94
CA ASP A 200 6.10 -5.11 -9.93
C ASP A 200 7.32 -4.44 -10.57
N LYS A 201 7.68 -3.28 -10.03
CA LYS A 201 8.87 -2.52 -10.37
C LYS A 201 9.67 -2.33 -9.10
N VAL A 202 10.85 -2.94 -9.03
CA VAL A 202 11.74 -2.85 -7.87
C VAL A 202 12.94 -2.00 -8.21
N SER A 203 13.13 -0.92 -7.45
CA SER A 203 14.32 -0.08 -7.55
C SER A 203 15.49 -0.76 -6.86
N MET A 204 16.58 -0.94 -7.58
CA MET A 204 17.84 -1.47 -7.06
C MET A 204 18.80 -0.36 -6.63
N GLY A 205 18.39 0.89 -6.79
CA GLY A 205 19.16 2.07 -6.44
C GLY A 205 19.38 3.01 -7.62
N SER A 206 19.97 4.15 -7.33
CA SER A 206 20.34 5.19 -8.29
C SER A 206 21.57 5.93 -7.78
N ASP A 207 22.43 6.37 -8.68
CA ASP A 207 23.55 7.27 -8.35
C ASP A 207 23.10 8.70 -8.05
N PHE A 208 21.84 9.02 -8.38
CA PHE A 208 21.23 10.33 -8.17
C PHE A 208 20.04 10.21 -7.21
N PRO A 209 19.72 11.29 -6.47
CA PRO A 209 18.55 11.31 -5.62
C PRO A 209 17.26 11.00 -6.41
N ILE A 210 16.41 10.19 -5.81
CA ILE A 210 15.06 9.94 -6.31
C ILE A 210 14.13 10.87 -5.53
N VAL A 211 13.44 11.75 -6.25
CA VAL A 211 12.57 12.78 -5.66
C VAL A 211 11.11 12.39 -5.85
N GLY A 212 10.35 12.45 -4.77
CA GLY A 212 8.89 12.32 -4.77
C GLY A 212 8.25 13.63 -4.30
N ILE A 213 7.20 14.04 -5.00
CA ILE A 213 6.38 15.21 -4.68
C ILE A 213 4.92 14.74 -4.66
N ASP A 214 4.25 14.85 -3.54
CA ASP A 214 2.84 14.52 -3.41
C ASP A 214 2.05 15.78 -3.03
N LEU A 215 1.09 16.15 -3.86
CA LEU A 215 0.09 17.19 -3.61
C LEU A 215 -1.21 16.50 -3.22
N VAL A 216 -1.73 16.82 -2.05
CA VAL A 216 -2.96 16.24 -1.52
C VAL A 216 -3.97 17.35 -1.27
N ALA A 217 -5.18 17.19 -1.77
CA ALA A 217 -6.32 18.06 -1.51
C ALA A 217 -7.42 17.25 -0.83
N GLY A 218 -7.77 17.61 0.40
CA GLY A 218 -8.97 17.12 1.08
C GLY A 218 -10.20 17.83 0.52
N LEU A 219 -11.23 17.05 0.18
CA LEU A 219 -12.43 17.50 -0.50
C LEU A 219 -13.61 17.44 0.48
N LYS A 220 -14.00 18.60 1.00
CA LYS A 220 -15.16 18.72 1.88
C LYS A 220 -16.46 18.50 1.08
N ASP A 221 -17.46 17.89 1.74
CA ASP A 221 -18.79 17.60 1.19
C ASP A 221 -18.82 16.63 -0.03
N ILE A 222 -17.67 16.18 -0.50
CA ILE A 222 -17.58 15.14 -1.53
C ILE A 222 -17.48 13.78 -0.83
N LEU A 223 -18.39 12.84 -1.14
CA LEU A 223 -18.50 11.53 -0.48
C LEU A 223 -18.50 11.67 1.06
N ASN A 224 -19.21 12.67 1.60
CA ASN A 224 -19.28 12.98 3.02
C ASN A 224 -17.95 13.41 3.67
N GLY A 225 -16.97 13.91 2.92
CA GLY A 225 -15.72 14.42 3.48
C GLY A 225 -15.97 15.56 4.49
N ASP A 226 -15.46 15.43 5.70
CA ASP A 226 -15.67 16.39 6.80
C ASP A 226 -14.77 17.62 6.69
N TYR A 227 -13.61 17.50 6.01
CA TYR A 227 -12.55 18.51 6.05
C TYR A 227 -12.06 18.90 4.67
N GLU A 228 -11.78 20.21 4.51
CA GLU A 228 -10.99 20.76 3.42
C GLU A 228 -9.58 21.06 3.92
N TYR A 229 -8.57 20.58 3.19
CA TYR A 229 -7.17 20.83 3.49
C TYR A 229 -6.28 20.61 2.27
N TYR A 230 -5.11 21.23 2.31
CA TYR A 230 -4.07 21.02 1.31
C TYR A 230 -2.78 20.62 2.00
N ARG A 231 -2.09 19.64 1.44
CA ARG A 231 -0.83 19.13 1.97
C ARG A 231 0.16 18.90 0.84
N LEU A 232 1.39 19.38 1.05
CA LEU A 232 2.53 19.10 0.20
C LEU A 232 3.50 18.19 0.95
N GLU A 233 3.84 17.06 0.35
CA GLU A 233 4.84 16.14 0.88
C GLU A 233 6.01 16.06 -0.11
N LEU A 234 7.22 16.25 0.41
CA LEU A 234 8.46 16.09 -0.34
C LEU A 234 9.23 14.90 0.24
N SER A 235 9.72 14.05 -0.61
CA SER A 235 10.51 12.88 -0.24
C SER A 235 11.73 12.77 -1.13
N VAL A 236 12.88 12.44 -0.53
CA VAL A 236 14.15 12.24 -1.22
C VAL A 236 14.76 10.95 -0.71
N LYS A 237 15.21 10.10 -1.64
CA LYS A 237 15.86 8.83 -1.35
C LYS A 237 17.18 8.73 -2.08
#